data_d1bd3fe3c5622f3e785174164194239a
#
_entry.id   d1bd3fe3c5622f3e785174164194239a
#
_cell.length_a   1.000
_cell.length_b   1.000
_cell.length_c   1.000
_cell.angle_alpha   90.00
_cell.angle_beta   90.00
_cell.angle_gamma   90.00
#
_symmetry.space_group_name_H-M   'P 1'
#
loop_
_entity.id
_entity.type
_entity.pdbx_description
1 polymer ?
#
loop_
_entity_poly.entity_id
_entity_poly.type
_entity_poly.pdbx_seq_one_letter_code
_entity_poly.pdbx_strand_id
1 'polypeptide(L)'
;RLAGRVVHDATCSVGTELAALGNSGGAGAAALLVGSDLDGVRLAMARHNVGARALLCRADALRPITRDTVVVVDPARRSSGRRKFDPRDYAPPLDELLAVYRGRDLVVKCAPGVDFGQLSELGFRGEVQITSLAGSVREACLWSPGLAPSGVTRRATVLDKTGQVAEEFTDAD
;
A
#
# COMPACT_ATOMS: atom_id res chain seq x y z
N ARG A 1 11.55 -4.49 -0.41
CA ARG A 1 10.53 -5.52 -0.74
C ARG A 1 9.99 -5.38 -2.18
N LEU A 2 9.97 -4.16 -2.73
CA LEU A 2 9.45 -3.87 -4.07
C LEU A 2 10.53 -3.78 -5.15
N ALA A 3 11.80 -3.81 -4.77
CA ALA A 3 12.94 -3.70 -5.68
C ALA A 3 12.92 -4.80 -6.75
N GLY A 4 13.11 -4.42 -8.01
CA GLY A 4 13.13 -5.33 -9.15
C GLY A 4 11.78 -5.98 -9.51
N ARG A 5 10.69 -5.61 -8.80
CA ARG A 5 9.35 -6.15 -9.03
C ARG A 5 8.55 -5.23 -9.95
N VAL A 6 7.60 -5.80 -10.66
CA VAL A 6 6.54 -5.02 -11.29
C VAL A 6 5.53 -4.64 -10.21
N VAL A 7 5.26 -3.34 -10.06
CA VAL A 7 4.36 -2.82 -9.03
C VAL A 7 3.14 -2.18 -9.68
N HIS A 8 1.95 -2.56 -9.25
CA HIS A 8 0.69 -1.98 -9.67
C HIS A 8 0.03 -1.25 -8.49
N ASP A 9 0.00 0.07 -8.52
CA ASP A 9 -0.81 0.88 -7.62
C ASP A 9 -2.25 0.94 -8.16
N ALA A 10 -3.14 0.17 -7.54
CA ALA A 10 -4.52 -0.01 -7.98
C ALA A 10 -5.47 1.12 -7.54
N THR A 11 -4.96 2.08 -6.76
CA THR A 11 -5.66 3.29 -6.31
C THR A 11 -4.78 4.52 -6.46
N CYS A 12 -4.10 4.66 -7.59
CA CYS A 12 -2.97 5.56 -7.75
C CYS A 12 -3.32 7.06 -7.59
N SER A 13 -4.59 7.41 -7.60
CA SER A 13 -5.04 8.80 -7.41
C SER A 13 -4.26 9.76 -8.32
N VAL A 14 -3.58 10.75 -7.75
CA VAL A 14 -2.74 11.71 -8.47
C VAL A 14 -1.29 11.23 -8.70
N GLY A 15 -0.99 9.96 -8.35
CA GLY A 15 0.30 9.31 -8.63
C GLY A 15 1.40 9.59 -7.61
N THR A 16 1.08 9.93 -6.38
CA THR A 16 2.08 10.25 -5.33
C THR A 16 2.98 9.06 -5.02
N GLU A 17 2.40 7.89 -4.78
CA GLU A 17 3.12 6.64 -4.51
C GLU A 17 3.96 6.22 -5.73
N LEU A 18 3.38 6.31 -6.93
CA LEU A 18 4.09 6.00 -8.17
C LEU A 18 5.31 6.92 -8.38
N ALA A 19 5.16 8.22 -8.08
CA ALA A 19 6.27 9.16 -8.16
C ALA A 19 7.37 8.82 -7.15
N ALA A 20 7.00 8.48 -5.91
CA ALA A 20 7.94 8.07 -4.87
C ALA A 20 8.69 6.78 -5.26
N LEU A 21 7.98 5.77 -5.74
CA LEU A 21 8.56 4.50 -6.20
C LEU A 21 9.46 4.68 -7.44
N GLY A 22 9.07 5.56 -8.36
CA GLY A 22 9.85 5.86 -9.56
C GLY A 22 11.10 6.70 -9.30
N ASN A 23 11.13 7.44 -8.21
CA ASN A 23 12.28 8.23 -7.77
C ASN A 23 13.25 7.44 -6.87
N SER A 24 12.88 6.24 -6.43
CA SER A 24 13.74 5.34 -5.65
C SER A 24 14.85 4.78 -6.55
N GLY A 25 15.84 5.59 -6.91
CA GLY A 25 16.90 5.21 -7.81
C GLY A 25 17.78 4.05 -7.31
N GLY A 26 18.44 3.33 -8.21
CA GLY A 26 19.39 2.27 -7.90
C GLY A 26 18.74 0.94 -7.55
N ALA A 27 19.37 0.18 -6.64
CA ALA A 27 18.98 -1.19 -6.30
C ALA A 27 17.58 -1.32 -5.62
N GLY A 28 16.98 -0.18 -5.22
CA GLY A 28 15.64 -0.14 -4.62
C GLY A 28 14.49 0.08 -5.59
N ALA A 29 14.77 0.39 -6.87
CA ALA A 29 13.76 0.74 -7.86
C ALA A 29 12.87 -0.46 -8.24
N ALA A 30 11.59 -0.21 -8.48
CA ALA A 30 10.70 -1.16 -9.15
C ALA A 30 11.12 -1.33 -10.62
N ALA A 31 10.94 -2.55 -11.16
CA ALA A 31 11.28 -2.82 -12.57
C ALA A 31 10.31 -2.13 -13.54
N LEU A 32 9.04 -2.04 -13.16
CA LEU A 32 7.97 -1.38 -13.91
C LEU A 32 6.89 -0.89 -12.94
N LEU A 33 6.34 0.27 -13.23
CA LEU A 33 5.22 0.84 -12.49
C LEU A 33 3.96 0.87 -13.35
N VAL A 34 2.87 0.41 -12.77
CA VAL A 34 1.51 0.51 -13.33
C VAL A 34 0.65 1.26 -12.32
N GLY A 35 -0.18 2.18 -12.78
CA GLY A 35 -1.15 2.88 -11.95
C GLY A 35 -2.56 2.77 -12.51
N SER A 36 -3.53 2.56 -11.65
CA SER A 36 -4.93 2.65 -12.04
C SER A 36 -5.79 3.37 -11.00
N ASP A 37 -6.84 4.02 -11.47
CA ASP A 37 -7.85 4.68 -10.64
C ASP A 37 -9.19 4.69 -11.40
N LEU A 38 -10.31 4.75 -10.67
CA LEU A 38 -11.63 4.92 -11.27
C LEU A 38 -11.85 6.33 -11.82
N ASP A 39 -11.21 7.32 -11.20
CA ASP A 39 -11.38 8.73 -11.51
C ASP A 39 -10.44 9.17 -12.64
N GLY A 40 -11.02 9.47 -13.80
CA GLY A 40 -10.27 9.92 -14.97
C GLY A 40 -9.55 11.26 -14.80
N VAL A 41 -10.06 12.15 -13.92
CA VAL A 41 -9.41 13.43 -13.62
C VAL A 41 -8.14 13.20 -12.81
N ARG A 42 -8.22 12.33 -11.78
CA ARG A 42 -7.04 11.94 -10.99
C ARG A 42 -5.98 11.27 -11.87
N LEU A 43 -6.38 10.40 -12.79
CA LEU A 43 -5.46 9.79 -13.74
C LEU A 43 -4.78 10.80 -14.67
N ALA A 44 -5.49 11.84 -15.10
CA ALA A 44 -4.88 12.93 -15.89
C ALA A 44 -3.83 13.69 -15.06
N MET A 45 -4.11 13.95 -13.78
CA MET A 45 -3.16 14.53 -12.84
C MET A 45 -1.97 13.59 -12.59
N ALA A 46 -2.22 12.30 -12.38
CA ALA A 46 -1.17 11.30 -12.23
C ALA A 46 -0.24 11.27 -13.45
N ARG A 47 -0.80 11.31 -14.66
CA ARG A 47 -0.01 11.37 -15.90
C ARG A 47 0.92 12.57 -15.96
N HIS A 48 0.45 13.73 -15.50
CA HIS A 48 1.28 14.92 -15.39
C HIS A 48 2.42 14.73 -14.38
N ASN A 49 2.11 14.16 -13.22
CA ASN A 49 3.05 14.02 -12.10
C ASN A 49 4.12 12.94 -12.35
N VAL A 50 3.75 11.80 -12.95
CA VAL A 50 4.68 10.68 -13.14
C VAL A 50 5.29 10.63 -14.55
N GLY A 51 4.68 11.29 -15.53
CA GLY A 51 5.15 11.27 -16.92
C GLY A 51 5.22 9.86 -17.49
N ALA A 52 6.32 9.54 -18.17
CA ALA A 52 6.57 8.22 -18.77
C ALA A 52 7.07 7.15 -17.79
N ARG A 53 7.19 7.47 -16.50
CA ARG A 53 7.71 6.53 -15.47
C ARG A 53 6.74 5.44 -15.07
N ALA A 54 5.46 5.57 -15.39
CA ALA A 54 4.44 4.59 -15.10
C ALA A 54 3.43 4.44 -16.25
N LEU A 55 2.93 3.23 -16.46
CA LEU A 55 1.78 2.96 -17.33
C LEU A 55 0.50 3.27 -16.55
N LEU A 56 -0.40 4.07 -17.10
CA LEU A 56 -1.62 4.49 -16.44
C LEU A 56 -2.86 4.03 -17.22
N CYS A 57 -3.84 3.49 -16.51
CA CYS A 57 -5.13 3.11 -17.09
C CYS A 57 -6.29 3.36 -16.13
N ARG A 58 -7.50 3.46 -16.65
CA ARG A 58 -8.71 3.55 -15.85
C ARG A 58 -9.22 2.16 -15.51
N ALA A 59 -9.23 1.82 -14.22
CA ALA A 59 -9.72 0.52 -13.76
C ALA A 59 -10.23 0.60 -12.31
N ASP A 60 -11.07 -0.36 -11.97
CA ASP A 60 -11.56 -0.60 -10.61
C ASP A 60 -10.56 -1.49 -9.87
N ALA A 61 -10.14 -1.09 -8.67
CA ALA A 61 -9.22 -1.86 -7.84
C ALA A 61 -9.77 -3.26 -7.46
N LEU A 62 -11.09 -3.43 -7.45
CA LEU A 62 -11.74 -4.73 -7.22
C LEU A 62 -11.82 -5.60 -8.49
N ARG A 63 -11.28 -5.13 -9.60
CA ARG A 63 -11.20 -5.88 -10.86
C ARG A 63 -9.75 -5.94 -11.35
N PRO A 64 -8.96 -6.94 -10.91
CA PRO A 64 -7.54 -7.03 -11.22
C PRO A 64 -7.24 -6.98 -12.72
N ILE A 65 -6.38 -6.06 -13.12
CA ILE A 65 -5.97 -5.86 -14.52
C ILE A 65 -4.54 -6.32 -14.80
N THR A 66 -3.81 -6.69 -13.75
CA THR A 66 -2.42 -7.18 -13.85
C THR A 66 -2.32 -8.60 -13.29
N ARG A 67 -1.26 -9.33 -13.71
CA ARG A 67 -0.86 -10.64 -13.15
C ARG A 67 0.61 -10.56 -12.75
N ASP A 68 1.00 -11.41 -11.80
CA ASP A 68 2.41 -11.54 -11.37
C ASP A 68 3.07 -10.22 -10.95
N THR A 69 2.27 -9.33 -10.35
CA THR A 69 2.71 -8.02 -9.87
C THR A 69 2.51 -7.92 -8.36
N VAL A 70 3.30 -7.07 -7.71
CA VAL A 70 2.95 -6.59 -6.39
C VAL A 70 1.87 -5.53 -6.53
N VAL A 71 0.75 -5.72 -5.87
CA VAL A 71 -0.36 -4.77 -5.89
C VAL A 71 -0.29 -3.88 -4.66
N VAL A 72 -0.32 -2.58 -4.86
CA VAL A 72 -0.38 -1.57 -3.80
C VAL A 72 -1.76 -0.93 -3.83
N VAL A 73 -2.37 -0.76 -2.65
CA VAL A 73 -3.69 -0.12 -2.51
C VAL A 73 -3.66 0.85 -1.33
N ASP A 74 -4.07 2.08 -1.56
CA ASP A 74 -4.34 3.07 -0.50
C ASP A 74 -5.83 3.43 -0.52
N PRO A 75 -6.68 2.61 0.12
CA PRO A 75 -8.12 2.82 0.07
C PRO A 75 -8.51 4.11 0.81
N ALA A 76 -9.47 4.85 0.25
CA ALA A 76 -9.97 6.06 0.87
C ALA A 76 -10.63 5.75 2.23
N ARG A 77 -10.17 6.42 3.29
CA ARG A 77 -10.63 6.24 4.68
C ARG A 77 -11.59 7.34 5.13
N ARG A 78 -12.08 8.14 4.21
CA ARG A 78 -13.01 9.24 4.49
C ARG A 78 -14.22 9.16 3.57
N SER A 79 -15.41 9.23 4.16
CA SER A 79 -16.66 9.43 3.45
C SER A 79 -17.42 10.57 4.12
N SER A 80 -17.94 11.51 3.35
CA SER A 80 -18.68 12.68 3.83
C SER A 80 -17.95 13.48 4.94
N GLY A 81 -16.62 13.60 4.83
CA GLY A 81 -15.80 14.36 5.77
C GLY A 81 -15.46 13.65 7.09
N ARG A 82 -16.02 12.47 7.35
CA ARG A 82 -15.74 11.68 8.58
C ARG A 82 -14.69 10.61 8.31
N ARG A 83 -13.77 10.41 9.28
CA ARG A 83 -12.77 9.34 9.26
C ARG A 83 -13.47 8.02 9.60
N LYS A 84 -13.23 6.98 8.81
CA LYS A 84 -13.71 5.64 9.05
C LYS A 84 -12.62 4.83 9.75
N PHE A 85 -12.99 4.10 10.78
CA PHE A 85 -12.08 3.28 11.58
C PHE A 85 -12.19 1.81 11.22
N ASP A 86 -13.40 1.32 10.85
CA ASP A 86 -13.59 -0.05 10.39
C ASP A 86 -13.03 -0.18 8.96
N PRO A 87 -12.07 -1.11 8.72
CA PRO A 87 -11.50 -1.32 7.40
C PRO A 87 -12.51 -1.79 6.33
N ARG A 88 -13.66 -2.36 6.74
CA ARG A 88 -14.77 -2.71 5.84
C ARG A 88 -15.46 -1.49 5.27
N ASP A 89 -15.34 -0.36 5.92
CA ASP A 89 -15.88 0.93 5.47
C ASP A 89 -14.94 1.70 4.55
N TYR A 90 -13.74 1.20 4.26
CA TYR A 90 -12.83 1.84 3.32
C TYR A 90 -13.39 1.81 1.90
N ALA A 91 -12.86 2.59 1.01
CA ALA A 91 -13.23 2.59 -0.40
C ALA A 91 -11.97 2.42 -1.29
N PRO A 92 -11.76 1.20 -1.86
CA PRO A 92 -12.57 -0.02 -1.71
C PRO A 92 -12.45 -0.68 -0.31
N PRO A 93 -13.47 -1.50 0.10
CA PRO A 93 -13.46 -2.22 1.37
C PRO A 93 -12.30 -3.22 1.49
N LEU A 94 -11.72 -3.35 2.70
CA LEU A 94 -10.55 -4.20 2.90
C LEU A 94 -10.86 -5.70 2.72
N ASP A 95 -12.00 -6.16 3.18
CA ASP A 95 -12.45 -7.55 3.03
C ASP A 95 -12.58 -7.95 1.54
N GLU A 96 -13.14 -7.06 0.73
CA GLU A 96 -13.24 -7.28 -0.72
C GLU A 96 -11.85 -7.29 -1.38
N LEU A 97 -10.95 -6.38 -0.99
CA LEU A 97 -9.57 -6.36 -1.47
C LEU A 97 -8.83 -7.67 -1.13
N LEU A 98 -8.93 -8.13 0.13
CA LEU A 98 -8.30 -9.38 0.56
C LEU A 98 -8.85 -10.61 -0.18
N ALA A 99 -10.15 -10.59 -0.51
CA ALA A 99 -10.78 -11.67 -1.29
C ALA A 99 -10.30 -11.67 -2.75
N VAL A 100 -10.31 -10.50 -3.40
CA VAL A 100 -9.95 -10.33 -4.82
C VAL A 100 -8.46 -10.62 -5.08
N TYR A 101 -7.58 -10.23 -4.15
CA TYR A 101 -6.14 -10.42 -4.29
C TYR A 101 -5.59 -11.62 -3.50
N ARG A 102 -6.46 -12.57 -3.12
CA ARG A 102 -6.04 -13.77 -2.39
C ARG A 102 -4.92 -14.52 -3.12
N GLY A 103 -3.85 -14.85 -2.40
CA GLY A 103 -2.68 -15.56 -2.94
C GLY A 103 -1.76 -14.71 -3.81
N ARG A 104 -2.00 -13.41 -3.90
CA ARG A 104 -1.13 -12.48 -4.61
C ARG A 104 -0.32 -11.62 -3.64
N ASP A 105 0.78 -11.07 -4.13
CA ASP A 105 1.55 -10.09 -3.39
C ASP A 105 0.79 -8.76 -3.33
N LEU A 106 0.37 -8.40 -2.10
CA LEU A 106 -0.50 -7.26 -1.83
C LEU A 106 0.07 -6.40 -0.70
N VAL A 107 0.05 -5.09 -0.89
CA VAL A 107 0.34 -4.08 0.13
C VAL A 107 -0.90 -3.20 0.29
N VAL A 108 -1.43 -3.07 1.50
CA VAL A 108 -2.57 -2.18 1.76
C VAL A 108 -2.21 -1.16 2.83
N LYS A 109 -2.39 0.11 2.53
CA LYS A 109 -2.24 1.19 3.51
C LYS A 109 -3.51 1.31 4.36
N CYS A 110 -3.34 1.29 5.67
CA CYS A 110 -4.42 1.37 6.63
C CYS A 110 -4.23 2.53 7.62
N ALA A 111 -5.27 2.81 8.40
CA ALA A 111 -5.14 3.70 9.54
C ALA A 111 -4.16 3.11 10.57
N PRO A 112 -3.33 3.93 11.25
CA PRO A 112 -2.37 3.44 12.23
C PRO A 112 -3.03 2.78 13.46
N GLY A 113 -4.30 3.05 13.71
CA GLY A 113 -5.10 2.43 14.76
C GLY A 113 -5.95 1.26 14.29
N VAL A 114 -5.55 0.57 13.21
CA VAL A 114 -6.23 -0.64 12.75
C VAL A 114 -6.18 -1.73 13.82
N ASP A 115 -7.31 -2.38 14.06
CA ASP A 115 -7.40 -3.47 15.03
C ASP A 115 -6.86 -4.78 14.45
N PHE A 116 -5.86 -5.37 15.13
CA PHE A 116 -5.21 -6.60 14.69
C PHE A 116 -6.13 -7.83 14.77
N GLY A 117 -7.05 -7.86 15.75
CA GLY A 117 -8.05 -8.90 15.89
C GLY A 117 -8.99 -8.89 14.69
N GLN A 118 -9.47 -7.71 14.32
CA GLN A 118 -10.33 -7.50 13.15
C GLN A 118 -9.63 -7.89 11.85
N LEU A 119 -8.33 -7.57 11.68
CA LEU A 119 -7.56 -8.02 10.52
C LEU A 119 -7.50 -9.55 10.43
N SER A 120 -7.30 -10.22 11.57
CA SER A 120 -7.29 -11.68 11.64
C SER A 120 -8.66 -12.29 11.28
N GLU A 121 -9.76 -11.68 11.74
CA GLU A 121 -11.14 -12.08 11.39
C GLU A 121 -11.42 -11.91 9.89
N LEU A 122 -10.88 -10.85 9.26
CA LEU A 122 -10.96 -10.63 7.82
C LEU A 122 -10.09 -11.61 7.02
N GLY A 123 -9.34 -12.49 7.69
CA GLY A 123 -8.50 -13.51 7.06
C GLY A 123 -7.12 -13.01 6.64
N PHE A 124 -6.70 -11.82 7.04
CA PHE A 124 -5.33 -11.35 6.78
C PHE A 124 -4.32 -12.19 7.58
N ARG A 125 -3.21 -12.62 6.94
CA ARG A 125 -2.19 -13.50 7.51
C ARG A 125 -0.76 -13.03 7.27
N GLY A 126 -0.57 -11.82 6.82
CA GLY A 126 0.76 -11.24 6.56
C GLY A 126 1.30 -10.43 7.73
N GLU A 127 2.26 -9.58 7.44
CA GLU A 127 2.87 -8.65 8.39
C GLU A 127 2.08 -7.34 8.45
N VAL A 128 1.87 -6.83 9.65
CA VAL A 128 1.38 -5.46 9.88
C VAL A 128 2.55 -4.60 10.32
N GLN A 129 2.91 -3.63 9.51
CA GLN A 129 3.94 -2.64 9.81
C GLN A 129 3.31 -1.32 10.24
N ILE A 130 3.65 -0.85 11.43
CA ILE A 130 3.29 0.49 11.90
C ILE A 130 4.49 1.41 11.70
N THR A 131 4.28 2.54 11.04
CA THR A 131 5.34 3.52 10.79
C THR A 131 5.07 4.80 11.55
N SER A 132 6.08 5.28 12.27
CA SER A 132 6.10 6.62 12.85
C SER A 132 7.14 7.50 12.16
N LEU A 133 6.88 8.80 12.08
CA LEU A 133 7.79 9.81 11.55
C LEU A 133 7.88 10.97 12.53
N ALA A 134 9.08 11.28 12.97
CA ALA A 134 9.36 12.38 13.90
C ALA A 134 8.46 12.35 15.17
N GLY A 135 8.30 11.17 15.77
CA GLY A 135 7.50 10.96 16.99
C GLY A 135 5.99 10.88 16.79
N SER A 136 5.50 10.90 15.55
CA SER A 136 4.06 10.76 15.26
C SER A 136 3.79 9.51 14.45
N VAL A 137 2.86 8.67 14.90
CA VAL A 137 2.41 7.49 14.14
C VAL A 137 1.65 7.96 12.90
N ARG A 138 2.03 7.47 11.73
CA ARG A 138 1.52 7.93 10.43
C ARG A 138 0.56 6.96 9.79
N GLU A 139 0.95 5.70 9.69
CA GLU A 139 0.19 4.70 8.95
C GLU A 139 0.46 3.29 9.44
N ALA A 140 -0.41 2.38 9.07
CA ALA A 140 -0.17 0.96 9.08
C ALA A 140 -0.12 0.46 7.63
N CYS A 141 0.84 -0.41 7.31
CA CYS A 141 0.91 -1.13 6.05
C CYS A 141 0.71 -2.62 6.29
N LEU A 142 -0.20 -3.21 5.55
CA LEU A 142 -0.40 -4.65 5.52
C LEU A 142 0.44 -5.21 4.38
N TRP A 143 1.34 -6.15 4.68
CA TRP A 143 2.19 -6.85 3.71
C TRP A 143 1.73 -8.29 3.62
N SER A 144 1.32 -8.75 2.44
CA SER A 144 0.94 -10.15 2.24
C SER A 144 2.07 -11.12 2.61
N PRO A 145 1.76 -12.41 2.89
CA PRO A 145 2.78 -13.37 3.31
C PRO A 145 3.98 -13.49 2.35
N GLY A 146 3.77 -13.32 1.04
CA GLY A 146 4.86 -13.36 0.04
C GLY A 146 5.83 -12.18 0.11
N LEU A 147 5.46 -11.10 0.79
CA LEU A 147 6.27 -9.90 0.99
C LEU A 147 6.81 -9.77 2.41
N ALA A 148 6.25 -10.49 3.36
CA ALA A 148 6.70 -10.51 4.75
C ALA A 148 7.94 -11.39 4.92
N PRO A 149 8.93 -10.99 5.73
CA PRO A 149 10.00 -11.90 6.14
C PRO A 149 9.43 -13.10 6.92
N SER A 150 10.09 -14.23 6.82
CA SER A 150 9.67 -15.45 7.53
C SER A 150 9.62 -15.21 9.05
N GLY A 151 8.51 -15.56 9.68
CA GLY A 151 8.30 -15.45 11.12
C GLY A 151 7.87 -14.07 11.61
N VAL A 152 7.92 -13.03 10.77
CA VAL A 152 7.50 -11.68 11.16
C VAL A 152 6.03 -11.48 10.84
N THR A 153 5.23 -11.16 11.86
CA THR A 153 3.81 -10.78 11.72
C THR A 153 3.54 -9.33 12.10
N ARG A 154 4.44 -8.72 12.88
CA ARG A 154 4.33 -7.32 13.32
C ARG A 154 5.67 -6.63 13.20
N ARG A 155 5.63 -5.39 12.78
CA ARG A 155 6.80 -4.51 12.69
C ARG A 155 6.45 -3.11 13.16
N ALA A 156 7.34 -2.50 13.91
CA ALA A 156 7.34 -1.08 14.20
C ALA A 156 8.58 -0.44 13.58
N THR A 157 8.38 0.55 12.71
CA THR A 157 9.47 1.31 12.07
C THR A 157 9.40 2.75 12.51
N VAL A 158 10.48 3.25 13.10
CA VAL A 158 10.63 4.63 13.55
C VAL A 158 11.51 5.37 12.55
N LEU A 159 10.95 6.37 11.92
CA LEU A 159 11.67 7.28 11.02
C LEU A 159 11.99 8.59 11.76
N ASP A 160 13.19 9.08 11.54
CA ASP A 160 13.61 10.40 12.01
C ASP A 160 12.96 11.53 11.18
N LYS A 161 13.33 12.79 11.47
CA LYS A 161 12.82 13.98 10.76
C LYS A 161 13.20 14.03 9.28
N THR A 162 14.24 13.29 8.88
CA THR A 162 14.72 13.20 7.49
C THR A 162 14.06 12.07 6.72
N GLY A 163 13.27 11.22 7.40
CA GLY A 163 12.65 10.05 6.82
C GLY A 163 13.57 8.81 6.79
N GLN A 164 14.73 8.88 7.46
CA GLN A 164 15.61 7.72 7.61
C GLN A 164 15.14 6.83 8.74
N VAL A 165 15.37 5.51 8.60
CA VAL A 165 15.07 4.53 9.65
C VAL A 165 16.02 4.79 10.83
N ALA A 166 15.47 5.21 11.95
CA ALA A 166 16.18 5.37 13.21
C ALA A 166 16.18 4.06 14.01
N GLU A 167 15.02 3.41 14.10
CA GLU A 167 14.85 2.15 14.81
C GLU A 167 13.82 1.27 14.11
N GLU A 168 13.99 -0.04 14.23
CA GLU A 168 13.01 -1.01 13.74
C GLU A 168 12.94 -2.19 14.71
N PHE A 169 11.73 -2.64 15.02
CA PHE A 169 11.44 -3.76 15.92
C PHE A 169 10.49 -4.73 15.22
N THR A 170 10.67 -6.02 15.46
CA THR A 170 9.78 -7.07 14.95
C THR A 170 9.33 -8.00 16.08
N ASP A 171 8.31 -8.80 15.85
CA ASP A 171 7.87 -9.84 16.78
C ASP A 171 8.66 -11.16 16.63
N ALA A 172 9.68 -11.17 15.78
CA ALA A 172 10.66 -12.25 15.63
C ALA A 172 11.99 -11.96 16.36
N ASP A 173 12.14 -10.77 16.98
CA ASP A 173 13.33 -10.34 17.74
C ASP A 173 13.35 -10.91 19.15
#